data_40ae8ea0ca9f1de3e3a87c78b6257c2b
#
_entry.id   40ae8ea0ca9f1de3e3a87c78b6257c2b
#
_cell.length_a   1.000
_cell.length_b   1.000
_cell.length_c   1.000
_cell.angle_alpha   90.00
_cell.angle_beta   90.00
_cell.angle_gamma   90.00
#
_symmetry.space_group_name_H-M   'P 1'
#
loop_
_entity.id
_entity.type
_entity.pdbx_description
1 polymer ?
#
loop_
_entity_poly.entity_id
_entity_poly.type
_entity_poly.pdbx_seq_one_letter_code
_entity_poly.pdbx_strand_id
1 'polypeptide(L)'
;MCRDSSLKESGIYRLNLPTGAGKTLSSLRFALAHAKEHEKKRIIFVTPLLSILDQNAAEIRKFVNNDAIILEHHSNIIHPTESTEEYDKWEYYTETWHSPIIITTMVQFLNTLFSGKMSSVRRLHALCESIIVIDEVQTVPVKMLSLFNSAMNFLQTVCKATIVLSSATQPTFEGNRFPLKNISGDIVCCGKEIRELFRRTTISSLDNCSLEDTPALVQTLLNGCNSLLIVCNKKNEASYLFDHICIDGCEKFHLSASMCIQHRRDILNEMKTALEEIKNSNAANSLASRKVICISTQVIEAGVHISFERAIRFCAGMDSVVQTAGRCNRNGESKNAGDVYILSCLDENLNRLKEIKASKMATESLLTEFKKNSSKFQENLDSEESIKHYYKQYFNSFGIGYQEYCLPNKETLYNLLSSNEQYSGHREENQLYYFKQAFSSAGLEFKVFDTENTDVIVPYKEGIQIINDLNSEKARWNDHFVSDALEKAKQYTVSLYSYQLNKLEKLGALYKILDDKATVLQPQFYDDYIGVIDEDKNYGYLEVSI
;
A
#
# COMPACT_ATOMS: atom_id res chain seq x y z
N MET A 1 3.09 28.97 -2.33
CA MET A 1 1.87 28.10 -2.37
C MET A 1 1.67 27.33 -1.05
N CYS A 2 2.42 26.25 -0.72
CA CYS A 2 2.17 25.51 0.53
C CYS A 2 2.25 26.36 1.80
N ARG A 3 3.22 27.27 1.89
CA ARG A 3 3.36 28.21 3.00
C ARG A 3 2.19 29.18 3.07
N ASP A 4 1.75 29.72 1.95
CA ASP A 4 0.66 30.70 1.91
C ASP A 4 -0.67 30.05 2.27
N SER A 5 -0.87 28.80 1.83
CA SER A 5 -2.05 28.02 2.21
C SER A 5 -2.09 27.65 3.69
N SER A 6 -0.95 27.65 4.39
CA SER A 6 -0.90 27.36 5.83
C SER A 6 -1.55 28.43 6.71
N LEU A 7 -1.79 29.63 6.18
CA LEU A 7 -2.50 30.71 6.86
C LEU A 7 -4.02 30.53 6.86
N LYS A 8 -4.55 29.60 6.04
CA LYS A 8 -5.98 29.31 5.99
C LYS A 8 -6.43 28.62 7.29
N GLU A 9 -7.70 28.74 7.62
CA GLU A 9 -8.29 28.13 8.82
C GLU A 9 -8.15 26.61 8.86
N SER A 10 -8.32 26.03 10.07
CA SER A 10 -8.33 24.56 10.24
C SER A 10 -9.48 23.95 9.45
N GLY A 11 -9.18 22.92 8.63
CA GLY A 11 -10.16 22.33 7.74
C GLY A 11 -9.70 21.01 7.14
N ILE A 12 -10.44 20.51 6.16
CA ILE A 12 -10.07 19.36 5.34
C ILE A 12 -9.53 19.87 4.00
N TYR A 13 -8.27 19.64 3.73
CA TYR A 13 -7.56 20.08 2.54
C TYR A 13 -7.17 18.93 1.64
N ARG A 14 -7.06 19.18 0.34
CA ARG A 14 -6.50 18.24 -0.63
C ARG A 14 -5.11 18.69 -1.06
N LEU A 15 -4.20 17.74 -1.18
CA LEU A 15 -2.89 17.91 -1.79
C LEU A 15 -2.80 17.03 -3.04
N ASN A 16 -3.27 17.55 -4.15
CA ASN A 16 -3.31 16.87 -5.43
C ASN A 16 -2.09 17.27 -6.28
N LEU A 17 -1.00 16.51 -6.12
CA LEU A 17 0.25 16.72 -6.86
C LEU A 17 0.60 15.50 -7.69
N PRO A 18 1.14 15.68 -8.91
CA PRO A 18 1.65 14.56 -9.70
C PRO A 18 2.72 13.75 -8.97
N THR A 19 2.94 12.50 -9.40
CA THR A 19 4.05 11.69 -8.89
C THR A 19 5.39 12.39 -9.16
N GLY A 20 6.29 12.40 -8.17
CA GLY A 20 7.59 13.06 -8.29
C GLY A 20 7.58 14.59 -8.08
N ALA A 21 6.42 15.22 -7.82
CA ALA A 21 6.33 16.66 -7.53
C ALA A 21 6.63 17.02 -6.05
N GLY A 22 7.18 16.10 -5.26
CA GLY A 22 7.61 16.37 -3.89
C GLY A 22 6.45 16.45 -2.88
N LYS A 23 5.45 15.57 -2.98
CA LYS A 23 4.28 15.52 -2.06
C LYS A 23 4.68 15.52 -0.59
N THR A 24 5.63 14.66 -0.19
CA THR A 24 6.08 14.51 1.21
C THR A 24 6.64 15.83 1.76
N LEU A 25 7.51 16.50 1.02
CA LEU A 25 8.10 17.77 1.46
C LEU A 25 7.10 18.93 1.41
N SER A 26 6.20 18.91 0.44
CA SER A 26 5.11 19.91 0.33
C SER A 26 4.14 19.82 1.50
N SER A 27 3.74 18.59 1.88
CA SER A 27 2.88 18.34 3.04
C SER A 27 3.59 18.66 4.36
N LEU A 28 4.85 18.30 4.52
CA LEU A 28 5.65 18.66 5.69
C LEU A 28 5.78 20.19 5.82
N ARG A 29 6.07 20.90 4.72
CA ARG A 29 6.18 22.36 4.72
C ARG A 29 4.86 23.05 5.11
N PHE A 30 3.75 22.55 4.56
CA PHE A 30 2.43 23.03 4.97
C PHE A 30 2.18 22.75 6.44
N ALA A 31 2.37 21.51 6.89
CA ALA A 31 2.07 21.09 8.25
C ALA A 31 2.86 21.86 9.30
N LEU A 32 4.18 22.04 9.11
CA LEU A 32 5.02 22.82 10.04
C LEU A 32 4.59 24.30 10.11
N ALA A 33 4.30 24.92 8.97
CA ALA A 33 3.86 26.30 8.94
C ALA A 33 2.47 26.48 9.55
N HIS A 34 1.53 25.57 9.25
CA HIS A 34 0.17 25.57 9.78
C HIS A 34 0.14 25.26 11.29
N ALA A 35 1.03 24.35 11.76
CA ALA A 35 1.17 24.08 13.19
C ALA A 35 1.58 25.31 13.97
N LYS A 36 2.53 26.07 13.44
CA LYS A 36 2.99 27.33 14.06
C LYS A 36 1.89 28.39 14.08
N GLU A 37 1.18 28.57 12.97
CA GLU A 37 0.15 29.62 12.83
C GLU A 37 -1.08 29.35 13.71
N HIS A 38 -1.50 28.09 13.81
CA HIS A 38 -2.72 27.69 14.50
C HIS A 38 -2.47 26.93 15.82
N GLU A 39 -1.27 27.02 16.37
CA GLU A 39 -0.86 26.42 17.64
C GLU A 39 -1.22 24.93 17.77
N LYS A 40 -1.06 24.17 16.66
CA LYS A 40 -1.34 22.73 16.67
C LYS A 40 -0.28 21.97 17.46
N LYS A 41 -0.72 20.97 18.19
CA LYS A 41 0.12 20.22 19.14
C LYS A 41 0.99 19.16 18.47
N ARG A 42 0.51 18.57 17.34
CA ARG A 42 1.15 17.40 16.71
C ARG A 42 0.95 17.40 15.21
N ILE A 43 1.88 16.77 14.53
CA ILE A 43 1.78 16.44 13.10
C ILE A 43 1.81 14.92 12.98
N ILE A 44 0.80 14.34 12.33
CA ILE A 44 0.64 12.89 12.19
C ILE A 44 0.64 12.57 10.69
N PHE A 45 1.66 11.83 10.24
CA PHE A 45 1.75 11.31 8.88
C PHE A 45 1.21 9.88 8.85
N VAL A 46 0.20 9.65 8.04
CA VAL A 46 -0.45 8.36 7.84
C VAL A 46 -0.13 7.86 6.45
N THR A 47 0.52 6.70 6.34
CA THR A 47 0.93 6.09 5.07
C THR A 47 0.28 4.73 4.87
N PRO A 48 -0.02 4.30 3.62
CA PRO A 48 -0.68 3.03 3.40
C PRO A 48 0.21 1.80 3.62
N LEU A 49 1.51 1.92 3.34
CA LEU A 49 2.47 0.82 3.32
C LEU A 49 3.72 1.12 4.14
N LEU A 50 4.31 0.08 4.70
CA LEU A 50 5.53 0.15 5.50
C LEU A 50 6.73 0.70 4.70
N SER A 51 6.88 0.28 3.44
CA SER A 51 7.96 0.76 2.58
C SER A 51 7.90 2.27 2.30
N ILE A 52 6.68 2.83 2.21
CA ILE A 52 6.48 4.28 2.09
C ILE A 52 6.77 4.96 3.43
N LEU A 53 6.40 4.32 4.55
CA LEU A 53 6.64 4.85 5.88
C LEU A 53 8.14 5.02 6.12
N ASP A 54 8.95 3.98 5.90
CA ASP A 54 10.41 4.03 6.06
C ASP A 54 11.02 5.15 5.21
N GLN A 55 10.57 5.30 3.97
CA GLN A 55 11.03 6.34 3.06
C GLN A 55 10.64 7.74 3.53
N ASN A 56 9.36 7.95 3.88
CA ASN A 56 8.88 9.25 4.37
C ASN A 56 9.56 9.62 5.69
N ALA A 57 9.79 8.67 6.59
CA ALA A 57 10.52 8.88 7.82
C ALA A 57 11.95 9.34 7.57
N ALA A 58 12.66 8.66 6.66
CA ALA A 58 14.03 9.04 6.29
C ALA A 58 14.09 10.44 5.66
N GLU A 59 13.12 10.80 4.82
CA GLU A 59 13.03 12.15 4.24
C GLU A 59 12.70 13.20 5.31
N ILE A 60 11.74 12.96 6.18
CA ILE A 60 11.34 13.90 7.24
C ILE A 60 12.51 14.14 8.20
N ARG A 61 13.25 13.10 8.61
CA ARG A 61 14.42 13.20 9.48
C ARG A 61 15.50 14.14 8.92
N LYS A 62 15.75 14.10 7.61
CA LYS A 62 16.74 14.98 6.97
C LYS A 62 16.44 16.48 7.16
N PHE A 63 15.15 16.84 7.26
CA PHE A 63 14.72 18.24 7.37
C PHE A 63 14.44 18.68 8.80
N VAL A 64 14.00 17.76 9.67
CA VAL A 64 13.68 18.05 11.08
C VAL A 64 14.94 18.11 11.93
N ASN A 65 15.98 17.35 11.58
CA ASN A 65 17.29 17.31 12.24
C ASN A 65 17.24 17.09 13.77
N ASN A 66 16.18 16.40 14.25
CA ASN A 66 16.00 16.02 15.66
C ASN A 66 15.16 14.76 15.75
N ASP A 67 15.81 13.61 15.90
CA ASP A 67 15.14 12.31 15.96
C ASP A 67 14.29 12.12 17.22
N ALA A 68 14.62 12.79 18.31
CA ALA A 68 13.92 12.66 19.59
C ALA A 68 12.44 13.11 19.55
N ILE A 69 12.06 13.94 18.55
CA ILE A 69 10.68 14.43 18.39
C ILE A 69 9.86 13.63 17.39
N ILE A 70 10.45 12.62 16.74
CA ILE A 70 9.82 11.79 15.72
C ILE A 70 9.56 10.41 16.30
N LEU A 71 8.29 10.02 16.31
CA LEU A 71 7.86 8.65 16.66
C LEU A 71 7.44 7.93 15.37
N GLU A 72 8.08 6.82 15.08
CA GLU A 72 7.56 5.84 14.11
C GLU A 72 6.74 4.80 14.86
N HIS A 73 5.56 4.47 14.33
CA HIS A 73 4.69 3.48 14.92
C HIS A 73 4.07 2.57 13.86
N HIS A 74 4.62 1.37 13.75
CA HIS A 74 4.13 0.31 12.86
C HIS A 74 4.55 -1.08 13.39
N SER A 75 4.04 -2.16 12.79
CA SER A 75 4.25 -3.54 13.25
C SER A 75 5.68 -4.08 13.10
N ASN A 76 6.50 -3.47 12.24
CA ASN A 76 7.80 -4.02 11.83
C ASN A 76 9.01 -3.21 12.36
N ILE A 77 8.81 -2.37 13.37
CA ILE A 77 9.95 -1.68 14.00
C ILE A 77 10.79 -2.71 14.74
N ILE A 78 12.06 -2.79 14.38
CA ILE A 78 13.08 -3.51 15.16
C ILE A 78 13.65 -2.49 16.14
N HIS A 79 13.47 -2.75 17.42
CA HIS A 79 13.99 -1.87 18.46
C HIS A 79 15.43 -2.27 18.80
N PRO A 80 16.40 -1.40 18.54
CA PRO A 80 17.73 -1.57 19.12
C PRO A 80 17.65 -1.16 20.59
N THR A 81 17.04 -2.01 21.43
CA THR A 81 16.97 -1.73 22.86
C THR A 81 18.10 -2.43 23.57
N GLU A 82 19.09 -1.66 23.94
CA GLU A 82 20.16 -2.10 24.83
C GLU A 82 19.73 -2.05 26.30
N SER A 83 18.56 -1.39 26.63
CA SER A 83 18.05 -1.25 27.99
C SER A 83 16.53 -1.37 28.10
N THR A 84 16.05 -1.95 29.21
CA THR A 84 14.62 -2.02 29.57
C THR A 84 13.96 -0.64 29.67
N GLU A 85 14.69 0.38 30.14
CA GLU A 85 14.16 1.74 30.30
C GLU A 85 13.83 2.41 28.95
N GLU A 86 14.63 2.15 27.92
CA GLU A 86 14.35 2.66 26.57
C GLU A 86 13.15 1.96 25.93
N TYR A 87 12.99 0.66 26.19
CA TYR A 87 11.83 -0.11 25.75
C TYR A 87 10.55 0.41 26.38
N ASP A 88 10.50 0.56 27.71
CA ASP A 88 9.35 1.06 28.45
C ASP A 88 8.95 2.47 27.98
N LYS A 89 9.94 3.33 27.72
CA LYS A 89 9.74 4.67 27.20
C LYS A 89 9.14 4.64 25.79
N TRP A 90 9.65 3.78 24.94
CA TRP A 90 9.13 3.63 23.58
C TRP A 90 7.71 3.05 23.59
N GLU A 91 7.43 2.03 24.40
CA GLU A 91 6.09 1.46 24.58
C GLU A 91 5.10 2.55 25.03
N TYR A 92 5.48 3.36 26.00
CA TYR A 92 4.68 4.50 26.44
C TYR A 92 4.38 5.47 25.31
N TYR A 93 5.37 5.86 24.50
CA TYR A 93 5.18 6.77 23.38
C TYR A 93 4.28 6.18 22.27
N THR A 94 4.41 4.89 21.98
CA THR A 94 3.58 4.22 20.99
C THR A 94 2.15 4.00 21.46
N GLU A 95 1.93 3.78 22.75
CA GLU A 95 0.60 3.66 23.33
C GLU A 95 -0.13 5.00 23.45
N THR A 96 0.59 6.10 23.62
CA THR A 96 -0.02 7.42 23.87
C THR A 96 0.09 8.38 22.70
N TRP A 97 0.96 8.13 21.74
CA TRP A 97 1.29 9.06 20.66
C TRP A 97 1.65 10.47 21.17
N HIS A 98 2.51 10.51 22.19
CA HIS A 98 2.86 11.78 22.84
C HIS A 98 3.96 12.59 22.13
N SER A 99 4.51 12.09 21.04
CA SER A 99 5.55 12.79 20.25
C SER A 99 4.98 13.90 19.38
N PRO A 100 5.75 15.00 19.12
CA PRO A 100 5.32 16.10 18.26
C PRO A 100 5.08 15.69 16.80
N ILE A 101 5.90 14.78 16.27
CA ILE A 101 5.75 14.23 14.92
C ILE A 101 5.57 12.73 15.04
N ILE A 102 4.50 12.21 14.44
CA ILE A 102 4.17 10.80 14.45
C ILE A 102 4.06 10.34 12.99
N ILE A 103 4.75 9.25 12.67
CA ILE A 103 4.69 8.61 11.36
C ILE A 103 4.13 7.20 11.58
N THR A 104 2.98 6.93 10.98
CA THR A 104 2.24 5.69 11.24
C THR A 104 1.58 5.14 9.99
N THR A 105 1.07 3.91 10.07
CA THR A 105 0.35 3.28 8.97
C THR A 105 -1.15 3.61 9.01
N MET A 106 -1.81 3.50 7.85
CA MET A 106 -3.28 3.59 7.74
C MET A 106 -3.97 2.61 8.69
N VAL A 107 -3.40 1.40 8.85
CA VAL A 107 -3.93 0.37 9.76
C VAL A 107 -3.93 0.85 11.21
N GLN A 108 -2.82 1.40 11.68
CA GLN A 108 -2.72 1.89 13.06
C GLN A 108 -3.62 3.11 13.29
N PHE A 109 -3.73 3.99 12.30
CA PHE A 109 -4.63 5.15 12.35
C PHE A 109 -6.10 4.73 12.44
N LEU A 110 -6.55 3.81 11.59
CA LEU A 110 -7.92 3.30 11.62
C LEU A 110 -8.21 2.50 12.89
N ASN A 111 -7.23 1.72 13.40
CA ASN A 111 -7.35 1.04 14.68
C ASN A 111 -7.50 2.04 15.85
N THR A 112 -6.81 3.17 15.81
CA THR A 112 -6.96 4.23 16.82
C THR A 112 -8.39 4.80 16.86
N LEU A 113 -9.06 4.84 15.71
CA LEU A 113 -10.41 5.37 15.60
C LEU A 113 -11.51 4.36 15.96
N PHE A 114 -11.32 3.08 15.61
CA PHE A 114 -12.43 2.11 15.59
C PHE A 114 -12.18 0.82 16.35
N SER A 115 -10.94 0.49 16.74
CA SER A 115 -10.65 -0.74 17.49
C SER A 115 -11.06 -0.60 18.96
N GLY A 116 -11.59 -1.69 19.53
CA GLY A 116 -11.88 -1.78 20.97
C GLY A 116 -10.68 -2.03 21.88
N LYS A 117 -9.46 -2.16 21.32
CA LYS A 117 -8.24 -2.37 22.12
C LYS A 117 -7.88 -1.11 22.90
N MET A 118 -7.63 -1.26 24.22
CA MET A 118 -7.31 -0.13 25.11
C MET A 118 -6.08 0.68 24.65
N SER A 119 -5.04 0.01 24.15
CA SER A 119 -3.86 0.68 23.57
C SER A 119 -4.20 1.55 22.35
N SER A 120 -5.17 1.15 21.54
CA SER A 120 -5.64 1.95 20.41
C SER A 120 -6.48 3.14 20.87
N VAL A 121 -7.39 2.93 21.81
CA VAL A 121 -8.27 3.98 22.35
C VAL A 121 -7.48 5.10 23.04
N ARG A 122 -6.41 4.75 23.76
CA ARG A 122 -5.52 5.74 24.41
C ARG A 122 -4.93 6.77 23.45
N ARG A 123 -4.71 6.42 22.17
CA ARG A 123 -4.13 7.32 21.15
C ARG A 123 -5.09 8.37 20.64
N LEU A 124 -6.41 8.18 20.81
CA LEU A 124 -7.43 9.07 20.25
C LEU A 124 -7.24 10.55 20.66
N HIS A 125 -6.79 10.81 21.90
CA HIS A 125 -6.54 12.17 22.37
C HIS A 125 -5.44 12.89 21.58
N ALA A 126 -4.48 12.14 21.02
CA ALA A 126 -3.38 12.71 20.21
C ALA A 126 -3.86 13.27 18.86
N LEU A 127 -5.03 12.86 18.39
CA LEU A 127 -5.65 13.37 17.18
C LEU A 127 -6.29 14.76 17.38
N CYS A 128 -6.54 15.18 18.64
CA CYS A 128 -7.08 16.50 18.92
C CYS A 128 -6.04 17.59 18.70
N GLU A 129 -6.46 18.71 18.10
CA GLU A 129 -5.61 19.87 17.81
C GLU A 129 -4.32 19.49 17.06
N SER A 130 -4.42 18.48 16.17
CA SER A 130 -3.32 17.97 15.36
C SER A 130 -3.48 18.34 13.90
N ILE A 131 -2.40 18.12 13.13
CA ILE A 131 -2.43 18.09 11.66
C ILE A 131 -2.24 16.66 11.23
N ILE A 132 -3.20 16.12 10.51
CA ILE A 132 -3.20 14.72 10.06
C ILE A 132 -3.02 14.72 8.54
N VAL A 133 -1.86 14.28 8.08
CA VAL A 133 -1.53 14.12 6.66
C VAL A 133 -1.76 12.66 6.29
N ILE A 134 -2.77 12.41 5.47
CA ILE A 134 -3.11 11.07 4.98
C ILE A 134 -2.58 10.95 3.57
N ASP A 135 -1.48 10.21 3.41
CA ASP A 135 -0.86 9.98 2.11
C ASP A 135 -1.51 8.80 1.39
N GLU A 136 -1.59 8.90 0.06
CA GLU A 136 -2.26 7.94 -0.82
C GLU A 136 -3.67 7.57 -0.32
N VAL A 137 -4.51 8.59 -0.06
CA VAL A 137 -5.84 8.43 0.55
C VAL A 137 -6.77 7.48 -0.22
N GLN A 138 -6.53 7.23 -1.49
CA GLN A 138 -7.28 6.26 -2.30
C GLN A 138 -7.12 4.81 -1.83
N THR A 139 -6.13 4.53 -0.97
CA THR A 139 -5.91 3.19 -0.41
C THR A 139 -6.85 2.85 0.75
N VAL A 140 -7.67 3.79 1.20
CA VAL A 140 -8.71 3.52 2.21
C VAL A 140 -9.69 2.47 1.65
N PRO A 141 -9.87 1.32 2.33
CA PRO A 141 -10.77 0.27 1.84
C PRO A 141 -12.19 0.78 1.63
N VAL A 142 -12.83 0.40 0.52
CA VAL A 142 -14.19 0.87 0.17
C VAL A 142 -15.20 0.57 1.28
N LYS A 143 -15.07 -0.59 1.95
CA LYS A 143 -15.93 -0.96 3.08
C LYS A 143 -15.91 0.01 4.26
N MET A 144 -14.87 0.84 4.36
CA MET A 144 -14.67 1.80 5.46
C MET A 144 -15.01 3.23 5.09
N LEU A 145 -15.43 3.52 3.87
CA LEU A 145 -15.59 4.91 3.40
C LEU A 145 -16.54 5.73 4.26
N SER A 146 -17.69 5.17 4.66
CA SER A 146 -18.64 5.87 5.50
C SER A 146 -18.09 6.17 6.90
N LEU A 147 -17.39 5.20 7.49
CA LEU A 147 -16.73 5.36 8.79
C LEU A 147 -15.58 6.37 8.71
N PHE A 148 -14.74 6.27 7.67
CA PHE A 148 -13.61 7.17 7.44
C PHE A 148 -14.09 8.60 7.28
N ASN A 149 -15.06 8.86 6.38
CA ASN A 149 -15.58 10.21 6.16
C ASN A 149 -16.19 10.80 7.44
N SER A 150 -16.94 9.99 8.19
CA SER A 150 -17.53 10.43 9.46
C SER A 150 -16.48 10.75 10.50
N ALA A 151 -15.41 9.94 10.59
CA ALA A 151 -14.30 10.20 11.49
C ALA A 151 -13.53 11.46 11.09
N MET A 152 -13.27 11.69 9.80
CA MET A 152 -12.61 12.92 9.33
C MET A 152 -13.44 14.16 9.66
N ASN A 153 -14.77 14.10 9.43
CA ASN A 153 -15.68 15.20 9.82
C ASN A 153 -15.66 15.45 11.34
N PHE A 154 -15.66 14.39 12.15
CA PHE A 154 -15.56 14.48 13.61
C PHE A 154 -14.22 15.10 14.07
N LEU A 155 -13.11 14.61 13.54
CA LEU A 155 -11.78 15.11 13.88
C LEU A 155 -11.63 16.60 13.52
N GLN A 156 -12.14 17.01 12.37
CA GLN A 156 -12.11 18.42 11.96
C GLN A 156 -13.01 19.29 12.84
N THR A 157 -14.28 18.87 13.07
CA THR A 157 -15.28 19.72 13.70
C THR A 157 -15.16 19.76 15.22
N VAL A 158 -14.96 18.58 15.85
CA VAL A 158 -14.95 18.42 17.31
C VAL A 158 -13.54 18.48 17.86
N CYS A 159 -12.61 17.71 17.27
CA CYS A 159 -11.24 17.65 17.73
C CYS A 159 -10.36 18.82 17.21
N LYS A 160 -10.91 19.72 16.40
CA LYS A 160 -10.19 20.85 15.80
C LYS A 160 -8.91 20.45 15.07
N ALA A 161 -8.91 19.25 14.47
CA ALA A 161 -7.79 18.79 13.68
C ALA A 161 -7.81 19.45 12.28
N THR A 162 -6.64 19.62 11.68
CA THR A 162 -6.51 19.95 10.26
C THR A 162 -6.14 18.67 9.52
N ILE A 163 -6.87 18.34 8.46
CA ILE A 163 -6.69 17.11 7.71
C ILE A 163 -6.21 17.44 6.31
N VAL A 164 -5.16 16.76 5.86
CA VAL A 164 -4.60 16.87 4.50
C VAL A 164 -4.73 15.51 3.82
N LEU A 165 -5.56 15.45 2.79
CA LEU A 165 -5.74 14.28 1.95
C LEU A 165 -4.80 14.37 0.75
N SER A 166 -3.71 13.61 0.77
CA SER A 166 -2.66 13.61 -0.24
C SER A 166 -2.83 12.45 -1.21
N SER A 167 -2.81 12.73 -2.51
CA SER A 167 -2.85 11.72 -3.57
C SER A 167 -2.40 12.31 -4.91
N ALA A 168 -1.91 11.45 -5.81
CA ALA A 168 -1.76 11.79 -7.24
C ALA A 168 -3.07 11.58 -8.01
N THR A 169 -3.91 10.66 -7.53
CA THR A 169 -5.23 10.34 -8.06
C THR A 169 -6.27 10.61 -6.99
N GLN A 170 -6.68 11.87 -6.85
CA GLN A 170 -7.57 12.27 -5.77
C GLN A 170 -8.96 11.64 -5.95
N PRO A 171 -9.42 10.75 -5.03
CA PRO A 171 -10.76 10.20 -5.11
C PRO A 171 -11.81 11.29 -4.86
N THR A 172 -12.90 11.24 -5.63
CA THR A 172 -14.09 12.01 -5.34
C THR A 172 -14.92 11.21 -4.35
N PHE A 173 -14.87 11.57 -3.07
CA PHE A 173 -15.75 10.97 -2.06
C PHE A 173 -17.19 11.50 -2.16
N GLU A 174 -17.52 12.17 -3.27
CA GLU A 174 -18.85 12.64 -3.62
C GLU A 174 -19.73 11.44 -4.02
N GLY A 175 -20.96 11.43 -3.52
CA GLY A 175 -21.92 10.34 -3.81
C GLY A 175 -22.01 9.27 -2.72
N ASN A 176 -21.16 9.28 -1.70
CA ASN A 176 -21.34 8.46 -0.51
C ASN A 176 -22.47 9.03 0.35
N ARG A 177 -23.18 8.15 1.05
CA ARG A 177 -24.26 8.54 1.99
C ARG A 177 -23.76 9.53 3.06
N PHE A 178 -22.48 9.40 3.45
CA PHE A 178 -21.83 10.28 4.43
C PHE A 178 -20.59 10.92 3.78
N PRO A 179 -20.78 12.01 3.01
CA PRO A 179 -19.65 12.67 2.34
C PRO A 179 -18.77 13.43 3.32
N LEU A 180 -17.57 13.73 2.89
CA LEU A 180 -16.73 14.71 3.58
C LEU A 180 -17.42 16.08 3.54
N LYS A 181 -17.55 16.71 4.70
CA LYS A 181 -18.12 18.06 4.85
C LYS A 181 -16.99 19.09 4.89
N ASN A 182 -17.29 20.30 4.41
CA ASN A 182 -16.39 21.46 4.54
C ASN A 182 -14.97 21.20 3.99
N ILE A 183 -14.86 20.65 2.78
CA ILE A 183 -13.56 20.58 2.10
C ILE A 183 -13.11 22.01 1.81
N SER A 184 -12.03 22.44 2.45
CA SER A 184 -11.50 23.80 2.37
C SER A 184 -10.74 24.10 1.07
N GLY A 185 -10.65 23.11 0.17
CA GLY A 185 -10.02 23.24 -1.14
C GLY A 185 -8.62 22.62 -1.21
N ASP A 186 -7.91 22.98 -2.26
CA ASP A 186 -6.56 22.48 -2.51
C ASP A 186 -5.50 23.35 -1.83
N ILE A 187 -4.47 22.71 -1.26
CA ILE A 187 -3.29 23.40 -0.70
C ILE A 187 -2.48 24.03 -1.84
N VAL A 188 -2.35 23.31 -2.95
CA VAL A 188 -1.65 23.75 -4.15
C VAL A 188 -2.61 23.68 -5.34
N CYS A 189 -2.88 24.82 -5.97
CA CYS A 189 -3.62 24.85 -7.22
C CYS A 189 -2.66 24.48 -8.36
N CYS A 190 -2.64 23.18 -8.74
CA CYS A 190 -1.90 22.70 -9.89
C CYS A 190 -2.68 23.00 -11.18
N GLY A 191 -2.40 24.17 -11.80
CA GLY A 191 -2.92 24.51 -13.13
C GLY A 191 -2.41 23.56 -14.23
N LYS A 192 -3.05 23.60 -15.41
CA LYS A 192 -2.66 22.77 -16.57
C LYS A 192 -1.17 22.88 -16.90
N GLU A 193 -0.61 24.08 -16.88
CA GLU A 193 0.79 24.36 -17.17
C GLU A 193 1.74 23.60 -16.23
N ILE A 194 1.44 23.59 -14.93
CA ILE A 194 2.27 22.85 -13.95
C ILE A 194 2.15 21.35 -14.18
N ARG A 195 0.95 20.82 -14.46
CA ARG A 195 0.75 19.38 -14.73
C ARG A 195 1.51 18.95 -15.97
N GLU A 196 1.51 19.74 -17.05
CA GLU A 196 2.27 19.46 -18.27
C GLU A 196 3.79 19.42 -18.03
N LEU A 197 4.33 20.30 -17.18
CA LEU A 197 5.75 20.27 -16.80
C LEU A 197 6.16 18.99 -16.06
N PHE A 198 5.21 18.36 -15.36
CA PHE A 198 5.44 17.07 -14.66
C PHE A 198 4.99 15.86 -15.47
N ARG A 199 4.46 16.07 -16.67
CA ARG A 199 4.03 14.97 -17.56
C ARG A 199 5.26 14.26 -18.11
N ARG A 200 5.50 13.05 -17.63
CA ARG A 200 6.67 12.23 -17.98
C ARG A 200 6.32 10.96 -18.71
N THR A 201 5.02 10.66 -18.79
CA THR A 201 4.52 9.42 -19.38
C THR A 201 3.30 9.66 -20.26
N THR A 202 3.08 8.75 -21.20
CA THR A 202 1.87 8.66 -22.02
C THR A 202 1.19 7.33 -21.73
N ILE A 203 -0.06 7.38 -21.27
CA ILE A 203 -0.83 6.17 -20.94
C ILE A 203 -1.74 5.84 -22.14
N SER A 204 -1.69 4.58 -22.59
CA SER A 204 -2.54 4.07 -23.67
C SER A 204 -3.00 2.64 -23.39
N SER A 205 -4.06 2.17 -24.04
CA SER A 205 -4.52 0.80 -23.93
C SER A 205 -4.02 -0.04 -25.09
N LEU A 206 -3.56 -1.25 -24.81
CA LEU A 206 -3.29 -2.29 -25.82
C LEU A 206 -4.57 -3.08 -26.11
N ASP A 207 -4.54 -3.85 -27.18
CA ASP A 207 -5.56 -4.86 -27.43
C ASP A 207 -5.50 -5.97 -26.36
N ASN A 208 -6.63 -6.62 -26.15
CA ASN A 208 -6.73 -7.70 -25.17
C ASN A 208 -5.81 -8.85 -25.60
N CYS A 209 -5.12 -9.45 -24.64
CA CYS A 209 -4.16 -10.52 -24.87
C CYS A 209 -4.39 -11.66 -23.88
N SER A 210 -4.13 -12.90 -24.29
CA SER A 210 -4.10 -14.02 -23.35
C SER A 210 -2.82 -13.96 -22.49
N LEU A 211 -2.81 -14.67 -21.36
CA LEU A 211 -1.60 -14.78 -20.57
C LEU A 211 -0.48 -15.52 -21.34
N GLU A 212 -0.88 -16.49 -22.17
CA GLU A 212 0.02 -17.31 -22.99
C GLU A 212 0.68 -16.49 -24.11
N ASP A 213 -0.02 -15.55 -24.72
CA ASP A 213 0.51 -14.69 -25.79
C ASP A 213 1.29 -13.46 -25.27
N THR A 214 1.15 -13.14 -23.98
CA THR A 214 1.80 -11.97 -23.36
C THR A 214 3.34 -11.98 -23.50
N PRO A 215 4.08 -13.10 -23.41
CA PRO A 215 5.53 -13.11 -23.63
C PRO A 215 5.95 -12.62 -25.03
N ALA A 216 5.22 -12.97 -26.09
CA ALA A 216 5.49 -12.50 -27.47
C ALA A 216 5.24 -10.98 -27.60
N LEU A 217 4.18 -10.47 -26.97
CA LEU A 217 3.91 -9.04 -26.89
C LEU A 217 5.05 -8.30 -26.17
N VAL A 218 5.50 -8.82 -25.04
CA VAL A 218 6.61 -8.25 -24.25
C VAL A 218 7.90 -8.20 -25.08
N GLN A 219 8.23 -9.24 -25.82
CA GLN A 219 9.38 -9.27 -26.70
C GLN A 219 9.30 -8.15 -27.77
N THR A 220 8.12 -7.94 -28.35
CA THR A 220 7.90 -6.88 -29.32
C THR A 220 8.08 -5.48 -28.71
N LEU A 221 7.54 -5.24 -27.54
CA LEU A 221 7.65 -3.96 -26.84
C LEU A 221 9.08 -3.68 -26.35
N LEU A 222 9.83 -4.72 -25.97
CA LEU A 222 11.22 -4.58 -25.52
C LEU A 222 12.18 -4.25 -26.66
N ASN A 223 11.82 -4.50 -27.93
CA ASN A 223 12.68 -4.14 -29.07
C ASN A 223 12.90 -2.62 -29.20
N GLY A 224 12.05 -1.81 -28.60
CA GLY A 224 12.16 -0.34 -28.63
C GLY A 224 12.63 0.31 -27.32
N CYS A 225 13.09 -0.47 -26.33
CA CYS A 225 13.58 0.05 -25.05
C CYS A 225 14.58 -0.93 -24.42
N ASN A 226 15.32 -0.44 -23.42
CA ASN A 226 16.29 -1.24 -22.67
C ASN A 226 15.74 -1.69 -21.29
N SER A 227 14.65 -1.10 -20.82
CA SER A 227 14.05 -1.51 -19.56
C SER A 227 12.52 -1.48 -19.62
N LEU A 228 11.89 -2.56 -19.15
CA LEU A 228 10.46 -2.75 -19.16
C LEU A 228 9.96 -3.24 -17.80
N LEU A 229 8.95 -2.57 -17.26
CA LEU A 229 8.22 -2.98 -16.07
C LEU A 229 6.90 -3.65 -16.47
N ILE A 230 6.59 -4.79 -15.90
CA ILE A 230 5.30 -5.48 -16.05
C ILE A 230 4.68 -5.64 -14.67
N VAL A 231 3.46 -5.11 -14.48
CA VAL A 231 2.75 -5.21 -13.20
C VAL A 231 1.46 -5.99 -13.39
N CYS A 232 1.39 -7.17 -12.76
CA CYS A 232 0.26 -8.10 -12.78
C CYS A 232 -0.65 -7.90 -11.57
N ASN A 233 -1.89 -8.40 -11.66
CA ASN A 233 -2.84 -8.34 -10.55
C ASN A 233 -2.68 -9.53 -9.58
N LYS A 234 -2.16 -10.65 -10.05
CA LYS A 234 -1.98 -11.88 -9.25
C LYS A 234 -0.55 -12.36 -9.26
N LYS A 235 -0.14 -13.01 -8.15
CA LYS A 235 1.19 -13.59 -7.98
C LYS A 235 1.48 -14.67 -9.02
N ASN A 236 0.51 -15.54 -9.30
CA ASN A 236 0.67 -16.62 -10.28
C ASN A 236 0.82 -16.12 -11.72
N GLU A 237 0.19 -15.01 -12.10
CA GLU A 237 0.41 -14.38 -13.40
C GLU A 237 1.83 -13.85 -13.52
N ALA A 238 2.32 -13.19 -12.46
CA ALA A 238 3.68 -12.68 -12.43
C ALA A 238 4.72 -13.82 -12.47
N SER A 239 4.50 -14.89 -11.71
CA SER A 239 5.37 -16.07 -11.74
C SER A 239 5.34 -16.76 -13.12
N TYR A 240 4.15 -16.92 -13.72
CA TYR A 240 4.03 -17.50 -15.06
C TYR A 240 4.83 -16.71 -16.10
N LEU A 241 4.68 -15.37 -16.12
CA LEU A 241 5.44 -14.53 -17.06
C LEU A 241 6.94 -14.56 -16.78
N PHE A 242 7.35 -14.63 -15.52
CA PHE A 242 8.76 -14.77 -15.16
C PHE A 242 9.37 -16.05 -15.73
N ASP A 243 8.64 -17.16 -15.68
CA ASP A 243 9.09 -18.45 -16.21
C ASP A 243 9.10 -18.47 -17.76
N HIS A 244 8.10 -17.84 -18.42
CA HIS A 244 7.88 -17.98 -19.88
C HIS A 244 8.48 -16.84 -20.73
N ILE A 245 8.88 -15.71 -20.15
CA ILE A 245 9.60 -14.68 -20.88
C ILE A 245 11.06 -15.07 -20.95
N CYS A 246 11.50 -15.56 -22.12
CA CYS A 246 12.87 -15.95 -22.40
C CYS A 246 13.42 -15.07 -23.52
N ILE A 247 14.26 -14.08 -23.18
CA ILE A 247 14.86 -13.14 -24.13
C ILE A 247 16.37 -13.12 -23.89
N ASP A 248 17.13 -13.47 -24.91
CA ASP A 248 18.59 -13.54 -24.84
C ASP A 248 19.19 -12.18 -24.47
N GLY A 249 20.13 -12.18 -23.55
CA GLY A 249 20.81 -10.97 -23.08
C GLY A 249 19.94 -10.04 -22.22
N CYS A 250 18.77 -10.53 -21.77
CA CYS A 250 17.87 -9.78 -20.89
C CYS A 250 17.94 -10.32 -19.45
N GLU A 251 18.22 -9.44 -18.50
CA GLU A 251 18.15 -9.75 -17.08
C GLU A 251 16.72 -9.62 -16.58
N LYS A 252 16.25 -10.63 -15.85
CA LYS A 252 14.87 -10.70 -15.34
C LYS A 252 14.85 -10.59 -13.84
N PHE A 253 13.94 -9.76 -13.33
CA PHE A 253 13.65 -9.62 -11.91
C PHE A 253 12.19 -9.95 -11.64
N HIS A 254 11.92 -10.67 -10.56
CA HIS A 254 10.57 -10.88 -10.06
C HIS A 254 10.41 -10.14 -8.72
N LEU A 255 9.23 -9.56 -8.49
CA LEU A 255 8.93 -8.87 -7.23
C LEU A 255 7.47 -9.09 -6.84
N SER A 256 7.24 -9.80 -5.75
CA SER A 256 5.88 -10.07 -5.26
C SER A 256 5.81 -10.19 -3.73
N ALA A 257 4.58 -10.23 -3.21
CA ALA A 257 4.34 -10.49 -1.80
C ALA A 257 4.55 -11.96 -1.39
N SER A 258 5.03 -12.84 -2.30
CA SER A 258 5.52 -14.17 -1.96
C SER A 258 6.95 -14.17 -1.43
N MET A 259 7.64 -13.03 -1.52
CA MET A 259 8.97 -12.82 -0.98
C MET A 259 8.92 -12.13 0.39
N CYS A 260 9.82 -12.50 1.29
CA CYS A 260 9.99 -11.76 2.55
C CYS A 260 10.55 -10.34 2.31
N ILE A 261 10.53 -9.51 3.32
CA ILE A 261 10.95 -8.10 3.21
C ILE A 261 12.41 -7.99 2.77
N GLN A 262 13.29 -8.80 3.38
CA GLN A 262 14.72 -8.77 3.04
C GLN A 262 14.98 -9.23 1.60
N HIS A 263 14.31 -10.29 1.13
CA HIS A 263 14.43 -10.75 -0.25
C HIS A 263 14.00 -9.65 -1.25
N ARG A 264 12.89 -8.98 -1.00
CA ARG A 264 12.45 -7.86 -1.85
C ARG A 264 13.44 -6.70 -1.86
N ARG A 265 14.08 -6.39 -0.72
CA ARG A 265 15.14 -5.36 -0.64
C ARG A 265 16.36 -5.73 -1.47
N ASP A 266 16.79 -6.99 -1.40
CA ASP A 266 17.94 -7.48 -2.16
C ASP A 266 17.68 -7.39 -3.66
N ILE A 267 16.54 -7.90 -4.14
CA ILE A 267 16.13 -7.80 -5.55
C ILE A 267 16.02 -6.34 -6.01
N LEU A 268 15.47 -5.45 -5.19
CA LEU A 268 15.37 -4.03 -5.51
C LEU A 268 16.75 -3.37 -5.64
N ASN A 269 17.71 -3.75 -4.82
CA ASN A 269 19.09 -3.22 -4.90
C ASN A 269 19.80 -3.74 -6.16
N GLU A 270 19.70 -5.03 -6.46
CA GLU A 270 20.25 -5.64 -7.67
C GLU A 270 19.66 -4.99 -8.94
N MET A 271 18.34 -4.87 -9.00
CA MET A 271 17.63 -4.25 -10.10
C MET A 271 18.01 -2.78 -10.27
N LYS A 272 18.19 -2.03 -9.17
CA LYS A 272 18.62 -0.64 -9.21
C LYS A 272 20.01 -0.53 -9.83
N THR A 273 20.94 -1.39 -9.45
CA THR A 273 22.29 -1.45 -10.02
C THR A 273 22.23 -1.74 -11.53
N ALA A 274 21.43 -2.74 -11.95
CA ALA A 274 21.27 -3.08 -13.36
C ALA A 274 20.68 -1.93 -14.20
N LEU A 275 19.71 -1.21 -13.66
CA LEU A 275 19.11 -0.04 -14.32
C LEU A 275 20.09 1.15 -14.39
N GLU A 276 20.92 1.37 -13.39
CA GLU A 276 21.98 2.39 -13.40
C GLU A 276 23.06 2.06 -14.45
N GLU A 277 23.43 0.80 -14.62
CA GLU A 277 24.37 0.34 -15.66
C GLU A 277 23.82 0.60 -17.06
N ILE A 278 22.53 0.32 -17.33
CA ILE A 278 21.86 0.64 -18.59
C ILE A 278 21.96 2.15 -18.87
N LYS A 279 21.65 2.97 -17.88
CA LYS A 279 21.68 4.42 -18.01
C LYS A 279 23.09 4.93 -18.37
N ASN A 280 24.11 4.40 -17.72
CA ASN A 280 25.50 4.76 -17.97
C ASN A 280 25.97 4.28 -19.34
N SER A 281 25.56 3.10 -19.81
CA SER A 281 25.89 2.56 -21.12
C SER A 281 25.22 3.37 -22.24
N ASN A 282 23.98 3.78 -22.07
CA ASN A 282 23.27 4.67 -23.01
C ASN A 282 23.98 6.03 -23.14
N ALA A 283 24.48 6.59 -22.04
CA ALA A 283 25.24 7.84 -22.05
C ALA A 283 26.59 7.73 -22.76
N ALA A 284 27.21 6.54 -22.75
CA ALA A 284 28.50 6.26 -23.39
C ALA A 284 28.40 5.81 -24.87
N ASN A 285 27.20 5.77 -25.48
CA ASN A 285 26.95 5.23 -26.84
C ASN A 285 27.54 3.82 -27.07
N SER A 286 27.56 2.98 -26.04
CA SER A 286 28.07 1.61 -26.12
C SER A 286 27.12 0.70 -26.90
N LEU A 287 27.64 -0.07 -27.86
CA LEU A 287 26.86 -0.96 -28.74
C LEU A 287 26.24 -2.18 -28.03
N ALA A 288 26.61 -2.49 -26.80
CA ALA A 288 26.09 -3.59 -26.01
C ALA A 288 25.05 -3.08 -25.02
N SER A 289 23.80 -2.91 -25.44
CA SER A 289 22.74 -2.52 -24.52
C SER A 289 22.22 -3.76 -23.77
N ARG A 290 22.58 -3.88 -22.51
CA ARG A 290 21.95 -4.81 -21.56
C ARG A 290 20.47 -4.46 -21.45
N LYS A 291 19.60 -5.47 -21.42
CA LYS A 291 18.17 -5.26 -21.23
C LYS A 291 17.73 -5.73 -19.86
N VAL A 292 16.76 -5.07 -19.27
CA VAL A 292 16.21 -5.41 -17.95
C VAL A 292 14.69 -5.48 -18.02
N ILE A 293 14.11 -6.55 -17.50
CA ILE A 293 12.67 -6.71 -17.31
C ILE A 293 12.40 -6.96 -15.84
N CYS A 294 11.46 -6.19 -15.27
CA CYS A 294 10.90 -6.50 -13.97
C CYS A 294 9.45 -6.96 -14.13
N ILE A 295 9.13 -8.15 -13.60
CA ILE A 295 7.78 -8.68 -13.56
C ILE A 295 7.33 -8.67 -12.10
N SER A 296 6.32 -7.86 -11.79
CA SER A 296 5.93 -7.58 -10.42
C SER A 296 4.42 -7.66 -10.21
N THR A 297 4.01 -7.77 -8.96
CA THR A 297 2.66 -7.41 -8.53
C THR A 297 2.62 -5.96 -8.05
N GLN A 298 1.50 -5.52 -7.45
CA GLN A 298 1.35 -4.14 -6.95
C GLN A 298 2.42 -3.68 -5.94
N VAL A 299 3.24 -4.58 -5.42
CA VAL A 299 4.31 -4.24 -4.45
C VAL A 299 5.32 -3.22 -4.97
N ILE A 300 5.45 -3.07 -6.30
CA ILE A 300 6.35 -2.10 -6.94
C ILE A 300 5.72 -0.70 -7.08
N GLU A 301 4.40 -0.60 -7.02
CA GLU A 301 3.67 0.64 -7.29
C GLU A 301 3.95 1.71 -6.23
N ALA A 302 4.28 1.30 -5.00
CA ALA A 302 4.47 2.21 -3.88
C ALA A 302 5.78 1.93 -3.12
N GLY A 303 6.42 2.97 -2.60
CA GLY A 303 7.61 2.86 -1.74
C GLY A 303 8.91 2.42 -2.44
N VAL A 304 8.98 2.49 -3.78
CA VAL A 304 10.16 2.06 -4.54
C VAL A 304 10.68 3.18 -5.44
N HIS A 305 12.00 3.44 -5.38
CA HIS A 305 12.70 4.47 -6.19
C HIS A 305 13.45 3.83 -7.35
N ILE A 306 12.70 3.45 -8.38
CA ILE A 306 13.24 2.92 -9.64
C ILE A 306 12.55 3.60 -10.82
N SER A 307 13.20 3.59 -11.96
CA SER A 307 12.72 4.21 -13.20
C SER A 307 12.97 3.30 -14.38
N PHE A 308 11.92 2.94 -15.10
CA PHE A 308 11.96 2.16 -16.32
C PHE A 308 11.65 3.05 -17.53
N GLU A 309 12.07 2.62 -18.74
CA GLU A 309 11.76 3.34 -19.97
C GLU A 309 10.31 3.12 -20.40
N ARG A 310 9.77 1.91 -20.20
CA ARG A 310 8.39 1.51 -20.51
C ARG A 310 7.76 0.72 -19.39
N ALA A 311 6.43 0.72 -19.34
CA ALA A 311 5.69 -0.10 -18.40
C ALA A 311 4.44 -0.71 -19.04
N ILE A 312 4.09 -1.92 -18.61
CA ILE A 312 2.82 -2.61 -18.87
C ILE A 312 2.13 -2.78 -17.52
N ARG A 313 0.88 -2.33 -17.42
CA ARG A 313 0.01 -2.59 -16.27
C ARG A 313 -1.16 -3.45 -16.72
N PHE A 314 -1.29 -4.64 -16.14
CA PHE A 314 -2.51 -5.43 -16.31
C PHE A 314 -3.69 -4.60 -15.81
N CYS A 315 -4.78 -4.59 -16.57
CA CYS A 315 -5.91 -3.71 -16.32
C CYS A 315 -6.42 -3.84 -14.87
N ALA A 316 -6.34 -2.74 -14.14
CA ALA A 316 -6.74 -2.58 -12.75
C ALA A 316 -7.35 -1.18 -12.57
N GLY A 317 -7.35 -0.63 -11.36
CA GLY A 317 -7.77 0.75 -11.13
C GLY A 317 -6.86 1.79 -11.78
N MET A 318 -7.43 2.93 -12.17
CA MET A 318 -6.63 4.05 -12.72
C MET A 318 -5.62 4.59 -11.71
N ASP A 319 -5.90 4.51 -10.44
CA ASP A 319 -4.96 4.80 -9.35
C ASP A 319 -3.70 3.94 -9.44
N SER A 320 -3.86 2.65 -9.66
CA SER A 320 -2.78 1.68 -9.86
C SER A 320 -2.02 1.92 -11.17
N VAL A 321 -2.73 2.25 -12.26
CA VAL A 321 -2.13 2.63 -13.54
C VAL A 321 -1.24 3.87 -13.39
N VAL A 322 -1.72 4.90 -12.71
CA VAL A 322 -0.95 6.14 -12.47
C VAL A 322 0.24 5.89 -11.54
N GLN A 323 0.11 5.01 -10.54
CA GLN A 323 1.23 4.62 -9.69
C GLN A 323 2.30 3.86 -10.48
N THR A 324 1.90 2.95 -11.37
CA THR A 324 2.81 2.27 -12.32
C THR A 324 3.48 3.28 -13.27
N ALA A 325 2.73 4.24 -13.81
CA ALA A 325 3.26 5.32 -14.62
C ALA A 325 4.31 6.16 -13.86
N GLY A 326 4.12 6.34 -12.56
CA GLY A 326 5.11 6.96 -11.68
C GLY A 326 6.43 6.17 -11.52
N ARG A 327 6.53 4.95 -12.07
CA ARG A 327 7.77 4.14 -12.16
C ARG A 327 8.38 4.14 -13.56
N CYS A 328 7.74 4.83 -14.52
CA CYS A 328 8.20 5.00 -15.87
C CYS A 328 8.71 6.44 -16.05
N ASN A 329 9.93 6.60 -16.58
CA ASN A 329 10.60 7.91 -16.73
C ASN A 329 10.50 8.82 -15.49
N ARG A 330 10.64 8.20 -14.31
CA ARG A 330 10.31 8.80 -13.00
C ARG A 330 11.02 10.12 -12.73
N ASN A 331 12.29 10.20 -13.09
CA ASN A 331 13.13 11.38 -12.83
C ASN A 331 13.19 12.33 -14.03
N GLY A 332 12.44 12.05 -15.11
CA GLY A 332 12.55 12.83 -16.36
C GLY A 332 13.91 12.63 -17.06
N GLU A 333 14.45 11.43 -17.00
CA GLU A 333 15.75 11.07 -17.57
C GLU A 333 15.70 11.10 -19.10
N SER A 334 14.59 10.67 -19.68
CA SER A 334 14.31 10.81 -21.10
C SER A 334 13.57 12.11 -21.37
N LYS A 335 13.97 12.82 -22.45
CA LYS A 335 13.26 13.99 -22.96
C LYS A 335 11.87 13.62 -23.52
N ASN A 336 11.73 12.40 -24.04
CA ASN A 336 10.46 11.88 -24.51
C ASN A 336 9.68 11.27 -23.35
N ALA A 337 8.37 11.39 -23.40
CA ALA A 337 7.50 10.72 -22.44
C ALA A 337 7.68 9.20 -22.55
N GLY A 338 7.74 8.51 -21.41
CA GLY A 338 7.77 7.06 -21.38
C GLY A 338 6.39 6.47 -21.66
N ASP A 339 6.34 5.35 -22.36
CA ASP A 339 5.09 4.68 -22.70
C ASP A 339 4.61 3.76 -21.57
N VAL A 340 3.36 3.93 -21.19
CA VAL A 340 2.69 3.07 -20.21
C VAL A 340 1.46 2.44 -20.85
N TYR A 341 1.43 1.13 -20.87
CA TYR A 341 0.39 0.37 -21.53
C TYR A 341 -0.54 -0.30 -20.54
N ILE A 342 -1.85 -0.13 -20.72
CA ILE A 342 -2.88 -0.88 -20.01
C ILE A 342 -3.17 -2.13 -20.84
N LEU A 343 -2.99 -3.32 -20.25
CA LEU A 343 -3.22 -4.62 -20.90
C LEU A 343 -4.36 -5.36 -20.20
N SER A 344 -5.47 -5.62 -20.91
CA SER A 344 -6.53 -6.49 -20.41
C SER A 344 -6.21 -7.95 -20.73
N CYS A 345 -5.91 -8.74 -19.70
CA CYS A 345 -5.68 -10.18 -19.84
C CYS A 345 -7.03 -10.92 -19.93
N LEU A 346 -7.19 -11.75 -20.97
CA LEU A 346 -8.44 -12.46 -21.28
C LEU A 346 -8.73 -13.58 -20.26
N ASP A 347 -7.67 -14.25 -19.79
CA ASP A 347 -7.77 -15.43 -18.92
C ASP A 347 -7.77 -15.07 -17.42
N GLU A 348 -7.79 -13.78 -17.11
CA GLU A 348 -7.68 -13.28 -15.76
C GLU A 348 -8.99 -13.50 -14.96
N ASN A 349 -8.91 -14.31 -13.90
CA ASN A 349 -10.02 -14.51 -12.97
C ASN A 349 -9.81 -13.74 -11.67
N LEU A 350 -10.57 -12.66 -11.47
CA LEU A 350 -10.54 -11.77 -10.29
C LEU A 350 -11.72 -11.99 -9.33
N ASN A 351 -12.46 -13.09 -9.41
CA ASN A 351 -13.67 -13.29 -8.59
C ASN A 351 -13.43 -13.23 -7.07
N ARG A 352 -12.23 -13.61 -6.61
CA ARG A 352 -11.83 -13.51 -5.19
C ARG A 352 -11.32 -12.14 -4.80
N LEU A 353 -10.99 -11.28 -5.76
CA LEU A 353 -10.42 -9.95 -5.58
C LEU A 353 -11.46 -8.88 -6.00
N LYS A 354 -12.53 -8.78 -5.22
CA LYS A 354 -13.72 -7.98 -5.56
C LYS A 354 -13.39 -6.52 -5.87
N GLU A 355 -12.54 -5.89 -5.07
CA GLU A 355 -12.16 -4.48 -5.29
C GLU A 355 -11.33 -4.31 -6.56
N ILE A 356 -10.37 -5.21 -6.84
CA ILE A 356 -9.60 -5.20 -8.09
C ILE A 356 -10.50 -5.45 -9.31
N LYS A 357 -11.45 -6.38 -9.20
CA LYS A 357 -12.42 -6.63 -10.27
C LYS A 357 -13.28 -5.39 -10.56
N ALA A 358 -13.79 -4.75 -9.53
CA ALA A 358 -14.60 -3.54 -9.65
C ALA A 358 -13.78 -2.38 -10.24
N SER A 359 -12.53 -2.20 -9.80
CA SER A 359 -11.63 -1.17 -10.31
C SER A 359 -11.25 -1.41 -11.78
N LYS A 360 -11.00 -2.67 -12.18
CA LYS A 360 -10.79 -3.07 -13.58
C LYS A 360 -12.00 -2.69 -14.44
N MET A 361 -13.21 -3.05 -14.02
CA MET A 361 -14.45 -2.72 -14.76
C MET A 361 -14.65 -1.20 -14.89
N ALA A 362 -14.35 -0.44 -13.85
CA ALA A 362 -14.41 1.03 -13.91
C ALA A 362 -13.40 1.62 -14.91
N THR A 363 -12.19 1.07 -14.96
CA THR A 363 -11.16 1.45 -15.95
C THR A 363 -11.57 1.08 -17.36
N GLU A 364 -12.10 -0.11 -17.60
CA GLU A 364 -12.60 -0.53 -18.92
C GLU A 364 -13.76 0.36 -19.40
N SER A 365 -14.64 0.77 -18.50
CA SER A 365 -15.69 1.75 -18.78
C SER A 365 -15.09 3.10 -19.20
N LEU A 366 -14.09 3.60 -18.48
CA LEU A 366 -13.35 4.81 -18.84
C LEU A 366 -12.69 4.70 -20.22
N LEU A 367 -11.99 3.60 -20.50
CA LEU A 367 -11.33 3.37 -21.79
C LEU A 367 -12.34 3.35 -22.96
N THR A 368 -13.52 2.78 -22.73
CA THR A 368 -14.61 2.76 -23.71
C THR A 368 -15.14 4.17 -24.00
N GLU A 369 -15.35 4.98 -22.97
CA GLU A 369 -15.79 6.38 -23.12
C GLU A 369 -14.69 7.25 -23.74
N PHE A 370 -13.43 7.03 -23.36
CA PHE A 370 -12.27 7.73 -23.91
C PHE A 370 -12.11 7.48 -25.41
N LYS A 371 -12.28 6.24 -25.88
CA LYS A 371 -12.26 5.90 -27.31
C LYS A 371 -13.37 6.60 -28.11
N LYS A 372 -14.55 6.85 -27.49
CA LYS A 372 -15.65 7.57 -28.13
C LYS A 372 -15.44 9.08 -28.18
N ASN A 373 -14.90 9.66 -27.12
CA ASN A 373 -14.72 11.12 -26.98
C ASN A 373 -13.54 11.45 -26.08
N SER A 374 -12.33 11.43 -26.64
CA SER A 374 -11.08 11.73 -25.92
C SER A 374 -11.00 13.19 -25.46
N SER A 375 -11.65 14.12 -26.20
CA SER A 375 -11.62 15.54 -25.86
C SER A 375 -12.31 15.86 -24.52
N LYS A 376 -13.33 15.07 -24.14
CA LYS A 376 -13.97 15.14 -22.81
C LYS A 376 -12.97 14.94 -21.68
N PHE A 377 -11.93 14.18 -21.92
CA PHE A 377 -10.88 13.79 -20.98
C PHE A 377 -9.55 14.49 -21.26
N GLN A 378 -9.57 15.62 -21.97
CA GLN A 378 -8.38 16.40 -22.32
C GLN A 378 -7.32 15.58 -23.09
N GLU A 379 -7.76 14.57 -23.86
CA GLU A 379 -6.90 13.63 -24.60
C GLU A 379 -5.87 12.91 -23.72
N ASN A 380 -6.18 12.77 -22.42
CA ASN A 380 -5.28 12.20 -21.45
C ASN A 380 -6.01 11.29 -20.43
N LEU A 381 -5.58 10.02 -20.33
CA LEU A 381 -6.18 9.03 -19.43
C LEU A 381 -5.91 9.29 -17.94
N ASP A 382 -4.87 10.07 -17.58
CA ASP A 382 -4.59 10.49 -16.22
C ASP A 382 -5.06 11.92 -15.90
N SER A 383 -5.90 12.50 -16.76
CA SER A 383 -6.52 13.79 -16.52
C SER A 383 -7.44 13.76 -15.29
N GLU A 384 -7.68 14.91 -14.70
CA GLU A 384 -8.59 15.05 -13.57
C GLU A 384 -10.00 14.55 -13.89
N GLU A 385 -10.46 14.81 -15.11
CA GLU A 385 -11.76 14.35 -15.62
C GLU A 385 -11.81 12.82 -15.76
N SER A 386 -10.73 12.20 -16.23
CA SER A 386 -10.61 10.74 -16.30
C SER A 386 -10.66 10.10 -14.92
N ILE A 387 -9.89 10.64 -13.98
CA ILE A 387 -9.83 10.14 -12.59
C ILE A 387 -11.18 10.32 -11.89
N LYS A 388 -11.86 11.47 -12.07
CA LYS A 388 -13.21 11.67 -11.55
C LYS A 388 -14.22 10.69 -12.12
N HIS A 389 -14.16 10.45 -13.45
CA HIS A 389 -15.04 9.47 -14.11
C HIS A 389 -14.81 8.06 -13.55
N TYR A 390 -13.54 7.64 -13.44
CA TYR A 390 -13.15 6.36 -12.90
C TYR A 390 -13.69 6.14 -11.47
N TYR A 391 -13.42 7.07 -10.54
CA TYR A 391 -13.87 6.92 -9.16
C TYR A 391 -15.40 6.92 -9.02
N LYS A 392 -16.10 7.70 -9.83
CA LYS A 392 -17.56 7.68 -9.87
C LYS A 392 -18.08 6.28 -10.24
N GLN A 393 -17.52 5.64 -11.26
CA GLN A 393 -17.91 4.28 -11.66
C GLN A 393 -17.50 3.26 -10.59
N TYR A 394 -16.29 3.38 -10.06
CA TYR A 394 -15.75 2.49 -9.04
C TYR A 394 -16.61 2.46 -7.79
N PHE A 395 -16.87 3.62 -7.17
CA PHE A 395 -17.67 3.68 -5.95
C PHE A 395 -19.14 3.29 -6.18
N ASN A 396 -19.71 3.62 -7.33
CA ASN A 396 -21.08 3.22 -7.67
C ASN A 396 -21.25 1.70 -7.87
N SER A 397 -20.16 0.96 -8.12
CA SER A 397 -20.19 -0.50 -8.24
C SER A 397 -20.44 -1.21 -6.90
N PHE A 398 -20.28 -0.51 -5.79
CA PHE A 398 -20.50 -1.04 -4.44
C PHE A 398 -21.81 -0.55 -3.86
N GLY A 399 -22.59 -1.46 -3.27
CA GLY A 399 -23.80 -1.09 -2.54
C GLY A 399 -23.49 -0.28 -1.27
N ILE A 400 -24.46 0.53 -0.83
CA ILE A 400 -24.33 1.39 0.36
C ILE A 400 -23.93 0.58 1.60
N GLY A 401 -24.54 -0.58 1.85
CA GLY A 401 -24.21 -1.44 2.99
C GLY A 401 -22.76 -1.91 3.00
N TYR A 402 -22.15 -2.14 1.83
CA TYR A 402 -20.72 -2.48 1.75
C TYR A 402 -19.83 -1.31 2.18
N GLN A 403 -20.17 -0.08 1.78
CA GLN A 403 -19.44 1.14 2.15
C GLN A 403 -19.59 1.52 3.64
N GLU A 404 -20.59 0.97 4.33
CA GLU A 404 -20.88 1.16 5.75
C GLU A 404 -20.27 0.05 6.64
N TYR A 405 -19.41 -0.78 6.11
CA TYR A 405 -18.79 -1.93 6.78
C TYR A 405 -19.83 -3.00 7.18
N CYS A 406 -20.29 -3.77 6.19
CA CYS A 406 -21.24 -4.85 6.39
C CYS A 406 -20.63 -5.99 7.21
N LEU A 407 -21.30 -6.40 8.27
CA LEU A 407 -20.97 -7.55 9.10
C LEU A 407 -21.63 -8.84 8.58
N PRO A 408 -21.17 -10.04 8.99
CA PRO A 408 -21.75 -11.31 8.55
C PRO A 408 -23.25 -11.47 8.81
N ASN A 409 -23.76 -10.85 9.87
CA ASN A 409 -25.18 -10.83 10.24
C ASN A 409 -26.02 -9.82 9.44
N LYS A 410 -25.49 -9.20 8.39
CA LYS A 410 -26.08 -8.14 7.56
C LYS A 410 -26.29 -6.79 8.28
N GLU A 411 -25.81 -6.67 9.50
CA GLU A 411 -25.70 -5.39 10.22
C GLU A 411 -24.53 -4.59 9.63
N THR A 412 -24.45 -3.29 9.88
CA THR A 412 -23.29 -2.48 9.52
C THR A 412 -22.60 -1.92 10.76
N LEU A 413 -21.27 -1.87 10.71
CA LEU A 413 -20.50 -1.27 11.79
C LEU A 413 -20.88 0.20 11.99
N TYR A 414 -21.21 0.88 10.89
CA TYR A 414 -21.70 2.24 10.92
C TYR A 414 -23.00 2.37 11.74
N ASN A 415 -23.96 1.45 11.57
CA ASN A 415 -25.19 1.47 12.35
C ASN A 415 -24.94 1.20 13.83
N LEU A 416 -24.07 0.23 14.17
CA LEU A 416 -23.70 -0.04 15.58
C LEU A 416 -23.11 1.20 16.29
N LEU A 417 -22.32 1.99 15.56
CA LEU A 417 -21.67 3.21 16.09
C LEU A 417 -22.58 4.45 16.02
N SER A 418 -23.72 4.38 15.35
CA SER A 418 -24.64 5.51 15.16
C SER A 418 -26.01 5.28 15.78
N SER A 419 -27.03 5.01 14.99
CA SER A 419 -28.42 4.86 15.45
C SER A 419 -28.69 3.55 16.18
N ASN A 420 -27.96 2.49 15.89
CA ASN A 420 -28.13 1.14 16.42
C ASN A 420 -29.61 0.70 16.40
N GLU A 421 -30.22 0.74 15.23
CA GLU A 421 -31.68 0.61 15.05
C GLU A 421 -32.23 -0.69 15.59
N GLN A 422 -31.48 -1.79 15.50
CA GLN A 422 -31.92 -3.08 16.03
C GLN A 422 -32.10 -3.07 17.55
N TYR A 423 -31.26 -2.31 18.27
CA TYR A 423 -31.38 -2.15 19.71
C TYR A 423 -32.61 -1.33 20.11
N SER A 424 -33.02 -0.38 19.28
CA SER A 424 -34.18 0.50 19.58
C SER A 424 -35.54 -0.20 19.52
N GLY A 425 -35.62 -1.39 18.88
CA GLY A 425 -36.84 -2.20 18.78
C GLY A 425 -37.19 -2.98 20.06
N HIS A 426 -36.31 -3.06 21.04
CA HIS A 426 -36.45 -3.85 22.27
C HIS A 426 -36.55 -2.98 23.52
N ARG A 427 -37.15 -1.80 23.45
CA ARG A 427 -37.32 -0.93 24.63
C ARG A 427 -38.35 -1.53 25.59
N GLU A 428 -37.88 -2.02 26.74
CA GLU A 428 -38.69 -2.02 27.94
C GLU A 428 -38.90 -0.56 28.40
N GLU A 429 -40.10 -0.20 28.78
CA GLU A 429 -40.54 1.18 29.09
C GLU A 429 -39.73 1.91 30.18
N ASN A 430 -38.80 1.25 30.86
CA ASN A 430 -38.01 1.78 31.98
C ASN A 430 -36.52 1.90 31.72
N GLN A 431 -36.01 1.72 30.50
CA GLN A 431 -34.56 1.88 30.23
C GLN A 431 -34.21 3.33 29.92
N LEU A 432 -33.58 3.99 30.89
CA LEU A 432 -33.04 5.37 30.85
C LEU A 432 -31.71 5.51 30.12
N TYR A 433 -31.35 4.63 29.18
CA TYR A 433 -30.10 4.76 28.46
C TYR A 433 -30.24 5.73 27.29
N TYR A 434 -29.56 6.90 27.39
CA TYR A 434 -29.51 7.93 26.35
C TYR A 434 -28.63 7.53 25.16
N PHE A 435 -27.62 6.67 25.39
CA PHE A 435 -26.70 6.22 24.35
C PHE A 435 -27.05 4.81 23.90
N LYS A 436 -27.26 4.66 22.59
CA LYS A 436 -27.60 3.38 21.98
C LYS A 436 -26.42 2.73 21.27
N GLN A 437 -25.33 3.46 21.09
CA GLN A 437 -24.15 3.03 20.35
C GLN A 437 -23.50 1.83 21.03
N ALA A 438 -23.17 0.83 20.21
CA ALA A 438 -22.54 -0.41 20.67
C ALA A 438 -21.03 -0.37 20.46
N PHE A 439 -20.32 0.58 21.09
CA PHE A 439 -18.87 0.79 20.89
C PHE A 439 -18.03 -0.45 21.18
N SER A 440 -18.31 -1.20 22.23
CA SER A 440 -17.58 -2.41 22.58
C SER A 440 -17.74 -3.49 21.49
N SER A 441 -18.98 -3.78 21.09
CA SER A 441 -19.27 -4.76 20.03
C SER A 441 -18.67 -4.34 18.70
N ALA A 442 -18.83 -3.08 18.34
CA ALA A 442 -18.23 -2.53 17.10
C ALA A 442 -16.72 -2.65 17.10
N GLY A 443 -16.06 -2.34 18.23
CA GLY A 443 -14.61 -2.40 18.36
C GLY A 443 -14.04 -3.83 18.32
N LEU A 444 -14.82 -4.84 18.72
CA LEU A 444 -14.45 -6.26 18.59
C LEU A 444 -14.58 -6.76 17.15
N GLU A 445 -15.63 -6.33 16.45
CA GLU A 445 -15.88 -6.71 15.05
C GLU A 445 -15.01 -5.95 14.06
N PHE A 446 -14.40 -4.83 14.47
CA PHE A 446 -13.60 -4.01 13.60
C PHE A 446 -12.28 -4.67 13.21
N LYS A 447 -12.08 -4.87 11.91
CA LYS A 447 -10.81 -5.33 11.31
C LYS A 447 -10.54 -4.50 10.05
N VAL A 448 -9.35 -3.92 9.94
CA VAL A 448 -8.98 -3.15 8.73
C VAL A 448 -8.98 -4.05 7.50
N PHE A 449 -8.45 -5.27 7.63
CA PHE A 449 -8.49 -6.30 6.60
C PHE A 449 -9.30 -7.49 7.08
N ASP A 450 -10.13 -8.05 6.19
CA ASP A 450 -11.00 -9.19 6.50
C ASP A 450 -10.27 -10.54 6.50
N THR A 451 -9.04 -10.56 6.00
CA THR A 451 -8.25 -11.79 5.87
C THR A 451 -7.40 -12.00 7.10
N GLU A 452 -7.60 -13.14 7.76
CA GLU A 452 -6.63 -13.66 8.72
C GLU A 452 -5.45 -14.20 7.94
N ASN A 453 -4.37 -13.44 7.91
CA ASN A 453 -3.09 -13.88 7.38
C ASN A 453 -2.29 -14.50 8.51
N THR A 454 -1.57 -15.57 8.20
CA THR A 454 -0.60 -16.16 9.11
C THR A 454 0.80 -15.81 8.63
N ASP A 455 1.59 -15.28 9.52
CA ASP A 455 2.98 -14.97 9.26
C ASP A 455 3.81 -16.24 9.35
N VAL A 456 4.57 -16.53 8.29
CA VAL A 456 5.41 -17.73 8.17
C VAL A 456 6.86 -17.30 7.98
N ILE A 457 7.75 -17.78 8.84
CA ILE A 457 9.20 -17.52 8.74
C ILE A 457 9.75 -18.35 7.59
N VAL A 458 10.53 -17.71 6.71
CA VAL A 458 11.07 -18.35 5.50
C VAL A 458 12.59 -18.48 5.55
N PRO A 459 13.15 -19.56 4.98
CA PRO A 459 14.58 -19.87 5.05
C PRO A 459 15.37 -19.12 3.96
N TYR A 460 15.32 -17.80 3.98
CA TYR A 460 16.07 -16.93 3.08
C TYR A 460 17.29 -16.35 3.78
N LYS A 461 18.50 -16.59 3.25
CA LYS A 461 19.78 -16.07 3.77
C LYS A 461 19.90 -16.18 5.31
N GLU A 462 19.96 -15.06 6.04
CA GLU A 462 20.04 -15.05 7.51
C GLU A 462 18.80 -15.63 8.19
N GLY A 463 17.67 -15.70 7.49
CA GLY A 463 16.46 -16.37 7.98
C GLY A 463 16.71 -17.83 8.37
N ILE A 464 17.64 -18.52 7.69
CA ILE A 464 18.06 -19.89 8.04
C ILE A 464 18.68 -19.92 9.44
N GLN A 465 19.58 -18.96 9.72
CA GLN A 465 20.22 -18.88 11.03
C GLN A 465 19.21 -18.54 12.14
N ILE A 466 18.30 -17.64 11.87
CA ILE A 466 17.23 -17.25 12.82
C ILE A 466 16.34 -18.46 13.14
N ILE A 467 15.97 -19.28 12.13
CA ILE A 467 15.20 -20.51 12.33
C ILE A 467 15.98 -21.50 13.20
N ASN A 468 17.27 -21.67 12.96
CA ASN A 468 18.14 -22.54 13.76
C ASN A 468 18.26 -22.03 15.21
N ASP A 469 18.40 -20.72 15.39
CA ASP A 469 18.46 -20.09 16.72
C ASP A 469 17.15 -20.32 17.51
N LEU A 470 16.00 -20.16 16.87
CA LEU A 470 14.68 -20.42 17.47
C LEU A 470 14.42 -21.90 17.78
N ASN A 471 15.08 -22.83 17.06
CA ASN A 471 15.04 -24.28 17.33
C ASN A 471 16.09 -24.76 18.35
N SER A 472 16.99 -23.88 18.78
CA SER A 472 18.08 -24.25 19.68
C SER A 472 17.60 -24.50 21.12
N GLU A 473 18.41 -25.26 21.88
CA GLU A 473 18.15 -25.44 23.32
C GLU A 473 18.13 -24.11 24.09
N LYS A 474 18.90 -23.12 23.64
CA LYS A 474 18.95 -21.78 24.23
C LYS A 474 17.59 -21.07 24.17
N ALA A 475 16.83 -21.29 23.10
CA ALA A 475 15.49 -20.73 22.94
C ALA A 475 14.48 -21.26 23.98
N ARG A 476 14.71 -22.45 24.56
CA ARG A 476 13.81 -23.04 25.57
C ARG A 476 13.91 -22.36 26.94
N TRP A 477 15.01 -21.68 27.21
CA TRP A 477 15.31 -21.18 28.56
C TRP A 477 15.58 -19.66 28.59
N ASN A 478 15.54 -18.98 27.46
CA ASN A 478 15.88 -17.56 27.39
C ASN A 478 14.85 -16.78 26.56
N ASP A 479 13.85 -16.25 27.23
CA ASP A 479 12.76 -15.47 26.62
C ASP A 479 13.27 -14.22 25.88
N HIS A 480 14.31 -13.57 26.40
CA HIS A 480 14.95 -12.42 25.73
C HIS A 480 15.54 -12.81 24.37
N PHE A 481 16.29 -13.92 24.34
CA PHE A 481 16.87 -14.45 23.12
C PHE A 481 15.78 -14.79 22.08
N VAL A 482 14.68 -15.39 22.52
CA VAL A 482 13.53 -15.70 21.65
C VAL A 482 12.89 -14.42 21.13
N SER A 483 12.68 -13.43 21.99
CA SER A 483 12.10 -12.14 21.59
C SER A 483 12.95 -11.44 20.54
N ASP A 484 14.25 -11.35 20.73
CA ASP A 484 15.20 -10.75 19.79
C ASP A 484 15.24 -11.50 18.45
N ALA A 485 15.21 -12.84 18.50
CA ALA A 485 15.19 -13.66 17.29
C ALA A 485 13.88 -13.52 16.52
N LEU A 486 12.72 -13.48 17.20
CA LEU A 486 11.42 -13.25 16.57
C LEU A 486 11.33 -11.83 15.98
N GLU A 487 11.93 -10.85 16.63
CA GLU A 487 11.99 -9.50 16.11
C GLU A 487 12.76 -9.43 14.79
N LYS A 488 13.94 -10.05 14.73
CA LYS A 488 14.73 -10.20 13.49
C LYS A 488 13.98 -11.01 12.44
N ALA A 489 13.25 -12.06 12.85
CA ALA A 489 12.45 -12.90 11.95
C ALA A 489 11.40 -12.11 11.17
N LYS A 490 10.91 -10.96 11.65
CA LYS A 490 9.95 -10.10 10.92
C LYS A 490 10.45 -9.72 9.52
N GLN A 491 11.77 -9.58 9.30
CA GLN A 491 12.34 -9.28 7.98
C GLN A 491 12.32 -10.50 7.05
N TYR A 492 12.26 -11.70 7.62
CA TYR A 492 12.29 -13.00 6.93
C TYR A 492 10.94 -13.71 7.02
N THR A 493 9.85 -12.95 7.11
CA THR A 493 8.49 -13.47 7.25
C THR A 493 7.67 -13.13 6.01
N VAL A 494 6.83 -14.07 5.59
CA VAL A 494 5.84 -13.91 4.52
C VAL A 494 4.45 -14.11 5.12
N SER A 495 3.55 -13.16 4.89
CA SER A 495 2.15 -13.27 5.31
C SER A 495 1.36 -14.07 4.28
N LEU A 496 0.84 -15.23 4.67
CA LEU A 496 0.08 -16.15 3.84
C LEU A 496 -1.41 -16.08 4.17
N TYR A 497 -2.24 -16.09 3.13
CA TYR A 497 -3.69 -16.24 3.28
C TYR A 497 -4.06 -17.64 3.74
N SER A 498 -5.17 -17.79 4.46
CA SER A 498 -5.63 -19.09 4.98
C SER A 498 -5.72 -20.19 3.90
N TYR A 499 -6.09 -19.85 2.65
CA TYR A 499 -6.14 -20.84 1.57
C TYR A 499 -4.74 -21.29 1.12
N GLN A 500 -3.72 -20.42 1.14
CA GLN A 500 -2.33 -20.76 0.84
C GLN A 500 -1.74 -21.60 1.96
N LEU A 501 -2.00 -21.22 3.22
CA LEU A 501 -1.58 -21.96 4.40
C LEU A 501 -2.10 -23.40 4.34
N ASN A 502 -3.41 -23.60 4.13
CA ASN A 502 -4.03 -24.93 4.00
C ASN A 502 -3.43 -25.77 2.85
N LYS A 503 -3.02 -25.10 1.75
CA LYS A 503 -2.40 -25.77 0.61
C LYS A 503 -0.99 -26.26 0.98
N LEU A 504 -0.18 -25.39 1.59
CA LEU A 504 1.17 -25.71 2.05
C LEU A 504 1.17 -26.75 3.18
N GLU A 505 0.19 -26.73 4.08
CA GLU A 505 0.01 -27.76 5.11
C GLU A 505 -0.24 -29.14 4.49
N LYS A 506 -1.10 -29.23 3.48
CA LYS A 506 -1.35 -30.47 2.75
C LYS A 506 -0.12 -31.02 2.04
N LEU A 507 0.77 -30.15 1.58
CA LEU A 507 2.05 -30.50 0.97
C LEU A 507 3.13 -30.85 2.01
N GLY A 508 2.83 -30.73 3.31
CA GLY A 508 3.83 -30.92 4.38
C GLY A 508 4.92 -29.84 4.37
N ALA A 509 4.63 -28.67 3.76
CA ALA A 509 5.60 -27.59 3.58
C ALA A 509 5.85 -26.76 4.84
N LEU A 510 5.00 -26.90 5.85
CA LEU A 510 5.04 -26.10 7.08
C LEU A 510 5.34 -26.95 8.29
N TYR A 511 6.10 -26.39 9.22
CA TYR A 511 6.28 -26.97 10.54
C TYR A 511 6.25 -25.88 11.61
N LYS A 512 5.95 -26.26 12.85
CA LYS A 512 5.82 -25.33 13.96
C LYS A 512 7.02 -25.45 14.90
N ILE A 513 7.38 -24.33 15.48
CA ILE A 513 8.45 -24.18 16.47
C ILE A 513 7.95 -23.39 17.68
N LEU A 514 8.71 -23.34 18.77
CA LEU A 514 8.39 -22.62 20.00
C LEU A 514 7.03 -22.99 20.59
N ASP A 515 6.76 -24.28 20.78
CA ASP A 515 5.48 -24.79 21.29
C ASP A 515 4.28 -24.24 20.47
N ASP A 516 4.35 -24.38 19.15
CA ASP A 516 3.36 -23.94 18.16
C ASP A 516 3.16 -22.41 18.03
N LYS A 517 4.02 -21.60 18.64
CA LYS A 517 3.91 -20.12 18.57
C LYS A 517 4.41 -19.51 17.27
N ALA A 518 5.29 -20.21 16.52
CA ALA A 518 5.78 -19.76 15.25
C ALA A 518 5.70 -20.85 14.18
N THR A 519 5.33 -20.45 12.96
CA THR A 519 5.26 -21.34 11.79
C THR A 519 6.43 -21.06 10.86
N VAL A 520 7.05 -22.11 10.35
CA VAL A 520 8.24 -22.04 9.49
C VAL A 520 7.97 -22.79 8.19
N LEU A 521 8.45 -22.25 7.09
CA LEU A 521 8.42 -22.88 5.77
C LEU A 521 9.64 -23.79 5.58
N GLN A 522 9.42 -24.99 5.02
CA GLN A 522 10.52 -25.88 4.65
C GLN A 522 11.32 -25.31 3.47
N PRO A 523 12.67 -25.51 3.41
CA PRO A 523 13.53 -24.87 2.41
C PRO A 523 13.14 -25.14 0.95
N GLN A 524 12.67 -26.34 0.61
CA GLN A 524 12.27 -26.71 -0.76
C GLN A 524 11.05 -25.96 -1.29
N PHE A 525 10.32 -25.24 -0.43
CA PHE A 525 9.16 -24.44 -0.80
C PHE A 525 9.45 -22.93 -0.84
N TYR A 526 10.73 -22.55 -0.76
CA TYR A 526 11.16 -21.16 -0.96
C TYR A 526 12.20 -21.07 -2.07
N ASP A 527 11.86 -20.32 -3.10
CA ASP A 527 12.69 -20.13 -4.28
C ASP A 527 13.41 -18.77 -4.23
N ASP A 528 14.67 -18.73 -4.65
CA ASP A 528 15.51 -17.52 -4.60
C ASP A 528 15.12 -16.45 -5.63
N TYR A 529 14.21 -16.75 -6.57
CA TYR A 529 13.73 -15.81 -7.59
C TYR A 529 12.30 -15.36 -7.37
N ILE A 530 11.39 -16.27 -6.93
CA ILE A 530 9.96 -15.99 -6.84
C ILE A 530 9.40 -16.01 -5.41
N GLY A 531 10.19 -16.48 -4.42
CA GLY A 531 9.78 -16.57 -3.02
C GLY A 531 9.00 -17.84 -2.73
N VAL A 532 7.93 -17.77 -1.93
CA VAL A 532 7.13 -18.96 -1.54
C VAL A 532 6.47 -19.60 -2.75
N ILE A 533 6.71 -20.91 -2.91
CA ILE A 533 6.08 -21.76 -3.92
C ILE A 533 4.89 -22.46 -3.26
N ASP A 534 3.68 -22.15 -3.71
CA ASP A 534 2.43 -22.74 -3.20
C ASP A 534 1.77 -23.71 -4.21
N GLU A 535 2.46 -24.05 -5.29
CA GLU A 535 2.03 -25.02 -6.29
C GLU A 535 2.93 -26.24 -6.27
N ASP A 536 2.34 -27.44 -6.51
CA ASP A 536 3.09 -28.63 -6.91
C ASP A 536 3.79 -28.35 -8.25
N LYS A 537 4.90 -27.65 -8.24
CA LYS A 537 5.86 -27.79 -9.32
C LYS A 537 6.35 -29.23 -9.17
N ASN A 538 5.76 -30.16 -9.92
CA ASN A 538 6.29 -31.47 -10.08
C ASN A 538 7.78 -31.33 -10.38
N TYR A 539 8.61 -31.49 -9.36
CA TYR A 539 10.01 -31.79 -9.53
C TYR A 539 10.05 -33.20 -10.14
N GLY A 540 9.76 -33.25 -11.44
CA GLY A 540 10.16 -34.38 -12.24
C GLY A 540 11.67 -34.53 -12.06
N TYR A 541 12.06 -35.75 -11.63
CA TYR A 541 13.42 -36.27 -11.59
C TYR A 541 14.30 -35.90 -10.38
N LEU A 542 14.08 -36.60 -9.29
CA LEU A 542 15.14 -37.37 -8.69
C LEU A 542 14.69 -38.84 -8.69
N GLU A 543 14.81 -39.50 -9.84
CA GLU A 543 15.07 -40.95 -9.86
C GLU A 543 16.44 -41.16 -9.22
N VAL A 544 16.45 -41.44 -7.94
CA VAL A 544 17.58 -42.12 -7.29
C VAL A 544 17.54 -43.54 -7.82
N SER A 545 18.29 -43.79 -8.87
CA SER A 545 18.70 -45.15 -9.22
C SER A 545 19.56 -45.66 -8.07
N ILE A 546 19.03 -46.74 -7.43
CA ILE A 546 19.71 -47.62 -6.47
C ILE A 546 20.87 -48.34 -7.16
#